data_981fb8956551a24aca0e62e485ad91d5
#
_entry.id   981fb8956551a24aca0e62e485ad91d5
#
_cell.length_a   1.000
_cell.length_b   1.000
_cell.length_c   1.000
_cell.angle_alpha   90.00
_cell.angle_beta   90.00
_cell.angle_gamma   90.00
#
_symmetry.space_group_name_H-M   'P 1'
#
loop_
_entity.id
_entity.type
_entity.pdbx_description
1 polymer ?
#
loop_
_entity_poly.entity_id
_entity_poly.type
_entity_poly.pdbx_seq_one_letter_code
_entity_poly.pdbx_strand_id
1 'polypeptide(L)'
;MRLALGLSYDGRAYQGWQSQATGLTVQDKLEAALAAFANSPISTLCAGRTDAGVHGLMQVVHFDTDTVRDLSSWVRGTNRYLPSNIAVQWAKEVTSEFHSRGSALSRRYAYILLESPVRPSIDAGRVGWVFRPLEEQAMRQAADHLMGEHDFTSFRASACQALSPVKTIKRISIAKRGAYWRFDFEANAFLHHMIRNIMGCLIAVGQGAQSPDWMREVLMARNRKVAAPTFSPDGLYFLGPRYDANWGLPERSPAYDWLPL
;
A
#
# COMPACT_ATOMS: atom_id res chain seq x y z
N MET A 1 -10.68 -24.04 -11.11
CA MET A 1 -11.43 -22.86 -10.64
C MET A 1 -10.48 -21.70 -10.32
N ARG A 2 -10.91 -20.45 -10.46
CA ARG A 2 -10.13 -19.28 -10.03
C ARG A 2 -10.66 -18.72 -8.72
N LEU A 3 -9.77 -18.50 -7.76
CA LEU A 3 -10.09 -17.91 -6.46
C LEU A 3 -9.44 -16.56 -6.29
N ALA A 4 -10.18 -15.61 -5.71
CA ALA A 4 -9.66 -14.37 -5.18
C ALA A 4 -9.64 -14.45 -3.64
N LEU A 5 -8.56 -13.98 -3.03
CA LEU A 5 -8.44 -13.82 -1.57
C LEU A 5 -8.15 -12.37 -1.21
N GLY A 6 -8.82 -11.90 -0.17
CA GLY A 6 -8.43 -10.67 0.51
C GLY A 6 -7.64 -11.00 1.77
N LEU A 7 -6.51 -10.31 1.99
CA LEU A 7 -5.66 -10.57 3.14
C LEU A 7 -5.08 -9.28 3.74
N SER A 8 -4.77 -9.34 5.04
CA SER A 8 -4.05 -8.30 5.75
C SER A 8 -2.74 -8.81 6.29
N TYR A 9 -1.76 -7.92 6.47
CA TYR A 9 -0.46 -8.26 7.04
C TYR A 9 0.24 -7.07 7.70
N ASP A 10 0.98 -7.35 8.76
CA ASP A 10 1.97 -6.48 9.34
C ASP A 10 3.30 -6.66 8.58
N GLY A 11 3.70 -5.62 7.84
CA GLY A 11 4.85 -5.70 6.93
C GLY A 11 6.22 -5.68 7.60
N ARG A 12 6.32 -5.38 8.90
CA ARG A 12 7.60 -5.15 9.61
C ARG A 12 8.59 -6.30 9.53
N ALA A 13 8.07 -7.54 9.50
CA ALA A 13 8.90 -8.75 9.47
C ALA A 13 9.29 -9.20 8.04
N TYR A 14 8.88 -8.45 7.00
CA TYR A 14 8.97 -8.90 5.62
C TYR A 14 9.79 -7.97 4.74
N GLN A 15 10.47 -8.56 3.77
CA GLN A 15 11.20 -7.86 2.70
C GLN A 15 10.26 -7.39 1.57
N GLY A 16 9.03 -6.99 1.94
CA GLY A 16 7.97 -6.58 1.04
C GLY A 16 7.06 -7.74 0.61
N TRP A 17 6.23 -7.44 -0.39
CA TRP A 17 5.28 -8.41 -0.92
C TRP A 17 5.93 -9.48 -1.78
N GLN A 18 6.67 -9.06 -2.82
CA GLN A 18 7.10 -9.91 -3.93
C GLN A 18 8.10 -10.98 -3.49
N SER A 19 7.86 -12.24 -3.89
CA SER A 19 8.76 -13.37 -3.67
C SER A 19 10.20 -13.06 -4.08
N GLN A 20 11.13 -13.46 -3.23
CA GLN A 20 12.57 -13.28 -3.37
C GLN A 20 13.30 -14.55 -2.92
N ALA A 21 14.56 -14.70 -3.34
CA ALA A 21 15.38 -15.87 -2.99
C ALA A 21 15.54 -16.11 -1.48
N THR A 22 15.33 -15.08 -0.66
CA THR A 22 15.41 -15.17 0.81
C THR A 22 14.22 -15.92 1.43
N GLY A 23 13.07 -16.03 0.74
CA GLY A 23 11.84 -16.60 1.29
C GLY A 23 11.21 -15.77 2.44
N LEU A 24 11.65 -14.52 2.62
CA LEU A 24 11.21 -13.62 3.71
C LEU A 24 10.22 -12.56 3.23
N THR A 25 9.31 -12.94 2.34
CA THR A 25 8.28 -12.03 1.81
C THR A 25 6.88 -12.50 2.17
N VAL A 26 5.90 -11.59 2.09
CA VAL A 26 4.49 -11.93 2.35
C VAL A 26 3.98 -12.98 1.35
N GLN A 27 4.36 -12.85 0.07
CA GLN A 27 3.99 -13.80 -0.98
C GLN A 27 4.53 -15.21 -0.70
N ASP A 28 5.79 -15.34 -0.28
CA ASP A 28 6.38 -16.66 0.04
C ASP A 28 5.61 -17.36 1.17
N LYS A 29 5.23 -16.61 2.22
CA LYS A 29 4.45 -17.16 3.35
C LYS A 29 3.04 -17.55 2.93
N LEU A 30 2.40 -16.73 2.12
CA LEU A 30 1.05 -17.00 1.62
C LEU A 30 1.05 -18.25 0.72
N GLU A 31 1.95 -18.34 -0.25
CA GLU A 31 2.01 -19.45 -1.19
C GLU A 31 2.37 -20.77 -0.49
N ALA A 32 3.27 -20.74 0.49
CA ALA A 32 3.59 -21.90 1.32
C ALA A 32 2.35 -22.37 2.12
N ALA A 33 1.59 -21.45 2.72
CA ALA A 33 0.37 -21.78 3.47
C ALA A 33 -0.74 -22.33 2.56
N LEU A 34 -0.92 -21.73 1.38
CA LEU A 34 -1.88 -22.21 0.37
C LEU A 34 -1.49 -23.59 -0.14
N ALA A 35 -0.22 -23.82 -0.44
CA ALA A 35 0.26 -25.13 -0.92
C ALA A 35 0.07 -26.21 0.13
N ALA A 36 0.35 -25.92 1.41
CA ALA A 36 0.11 -26.85 2.51
C ALA A 36 -1.38 -27.18 2.69
N PHE A 37 -2.28 -26.19 2.54
CA PHE A 37 -3.73 -26.41 2.65
C PHE A 37 -4.29 -27.15 1.43
N ALA A 38 -3.87 -26.80 0.21
CA ALA A 38 -4.35 -27.41 -1.03
C ALA A 38 -3.71 -28.78 -1.33
N ASN A 39 -2.61 -29.11 -0.66
CA ASN A 39 -1.73 -30.24 -0.97
C ASN A 39 -1.21 -30.21 -2.44
N SER A 40 -0.99 -29.02 -2.96
CA SER A 40 -0.46 -28.77 -4.32
C SER A 40 0.20 -27.39 -4.39
N PRO A 41 1.21 -27.18 -5.24
CA PRO A 41 1.80 -25.87 -5.45
C PRO A 41 0.77 -24.83 -5.91
N ILE A 42 0.81 -23.64 -5.34
CA ILE A 42 -0.05 -22.51 -5.72
C ILE A 42 0.83 -21.28 -5.90
N SER A 43 0.67 -20.62 -7.04
CA SER A 43 1.28 -19.32 -7.32
C SER A 43 0.23 -18.22 -7.35
N THR A 44 0.50 -17.11 -6.72
CA THR A 44 -0.45 -16.01 -6.56
C THR A 44 -0.04 -14.76 -7.35
N LEU A 45 -1.03 -14.03 -7.85
CA LEU A 45 -0.86 -12.70 -8.44
C LEU A 45 -1.58 -11.66 -7.58
N CYS A 46 -0.88 -10.59 -7.19
CA CYS A 46 -1.42 -9.56 -6.31
C CYS A 46 -1.90 -8.30 -7.05
N ALA A 47 -2.81 -7.55 -6.42
CA ALA A 47 -3.31 -6.27 -6.93
C ALA A 47 -2.26 -5.15 -6.91
N GLY A 48 -1.36 -5.16 -5.93
CA GLY A 48 -0.30 -4.18 -5.79
C GLY A 48 0.84 -4.70 -4.92
N ARG A 49 2.09 -4.55 -5.37
CA ARG A 49 3.26 -4.86 -4.56
C ARG A 49 3.44 -3.80 -3.50
N THR A 50 3.90 -4.19 -2.31
CA THR A 50 4.31 -3.29 -1.23
C THR A 50 5.79 -3.47 -0.95
N ASP A 51 6.45 -2.38 -0.54
CA ASP A 51 7.87 -2.37 -0.17
C ASP A 51 8.11 -3.09 1.17
N ALA A 52 9.37 -3.36 1.49
CA ALA A 52 9.78 -3.84 2.81
C ALA A 52 9.27 -2.91 3.92
N GLY A 53 8.68 -3.48 4.97
CA GLY A 53 8.12 -2.75 6.10
C GLY A 53 6.71 -2.17 5.88
N VAL A 54 6.21 -2.11 4.65
CA VAL A 54 4.87 -1.58 4.33
C VAL A 54 3.78 -2.59 4.70
N HIS A 55 2.73 -2.11 5.37
CA HIS A 55 1.60 -2.92 5.82
C HIS A 55 0.53 -3.08 4.74
N GLY A 56 -0.28 -4.14 4.84
CA GLY A 56 -1.46 -4.32 4.01
C GLY A 56 -2.70 -4.54 4.86
N LEU A 57 -3.74 -3.76 4.65
CA LEU A 57 -5.03 -3.94 5.32
C LEU A 57 -6.02 -4.73 4.47
N MET A 58 -5.88 -4.67 3.15
CA MET A 58 -6.68 -5.44 2.21
C MET A 58 -5.92 -5.63 0.89
N GLN A 59 -4.90 -6.48 0.90
CA GLN A 59 -4.31 -6.97 -0.34
C GLN A 59 -5.28 -7.95 -1.00
N VAL A 60 -5.40 -7.90 -2.31
CA VAL A 60 -6.17 -8.90 -3.07
C VAL A 60 -5.23 -9.68 -3.96
N VAL A 61 -5.33 -10.99 -3.88
CA VAL A 61 -4.63 -11.92 -4.77
C VAL A 61 -5.62 -12.79 -5.52
N HIS A 62 -5.20 -13.36 -6.65
CA HIS A 62 -5.92 -14.48 -7.27
C HIS A 62 -4.94 -15.58 -7.64
N PHE A 63 -5.48 -16.78 -7.77
CA PHE A 63 -4.77 -17.97 -8.23
C PHE A 63 -5.76 -18.98 -8.84
N ASP A 64 -5.23 -19.89 -9.65
CA ASP A 64 -5.99 -21.00 -10.20
C ASP A 64 -5.68 -22.28 -9.40
N THR A 65 -6.70 -23.15 -9.20
CA THR A 65 -6.56 -24.41 -8.49
C THR A 65 -7.60 -25.43 -8.94
N ASP A 66 -7.22 -26.71 -8.92
CA ASP A 66 -8.15 -27.83 -9.12
C ASP A 66 -8.69 -28.37 -7.80
N THR A 67 -8.16 -27.90 -6.66
CA THR A 67 -8.60 -28.30 -5.33
C THR A 67 -9.96 -27.70 -4.99
N VAL A 68 -11.00 -28.55 -4.89
CA VAL A 68 -12.34 -28.16 -4.53
C VAL A 68 -12.50 -28.16 -3.00
N ARG A 69 -12.78 -27.01 -2.42
CA ARG A 69 -13.05 -26.78 -0.98
C ARG A 69 -14.06 -25.65 -0.83
N ASP A 70 -14.80 -25.67 0.28
CA ASP A 70 -15.66 -24.53 0.64
C ASP A 70 -14.85 -23.25 0.83
N LEU A 71 -15.40 -22.10 0.45
CA LEU A 71 -14.71 -20.79 0.55
C LEU A 71 -14.28 -20.49 2.00
N SER A 72 -15.14 -20.84 2.98
CA SER A 72 -14.80 -20.71 4.41
C SER A 72 -13.61 -21.58 4.83
N SER A 73 -13.44 -22.73 4.18
CA SER A 73 -12.32 -23.65 4.42
C SER A 73 -11.02 -23.08 3.85
N TRP A 74 -11.07 -22.40 2.70
CA TRP A 74 -9.91 -21.67 2.17
C TRP A 74 -9.40 -20.59 3.14
N VAL A 75 -10.34 -19.86 3.79
CA VAL A 75 -9.96 -18.84 4.79
C VAL A 75 -9.36 -19.51 6.02
N ARG A 76 -10.09 -20.41 6.67
CA ARG A 76 -9.65 -21.01 7.94
C ARG A 76 -8.43 -21.91 7.77
N GLY A 77 -8.44 -22.72 6.71
CA GLY A 77 -7.35 -23.68 6.43
C GLY A 77 -6.05 -22.97 6.10
N THR A 78 -6.07 -21.93 5.25
CA THR A 78 -4.86 -21.15 4.94
C THR A 78 -4.35 -20.44 6.19
N ASN A 79 -5.24 -19.81 6.98
CA ASN A 79 -4.84 -19.12 8.22
C ASN A 79 -4.20 -20.04 9.25
N ARG A 80 -4.50 -21.33 9.25
CA ARG A 80 -3.83 -22.32 10.14
C ARG A 80 -2.34 -22.45 9.86
N TYR A 81 -1.92 -22.26 8.61
CA TYR A 81 -0.52 -22.38 8.19
C TYR A 81 0.21 -21.03 8.09
N LEU A 82 -0.54 -19.91 8.12
CA LEU A 82 0.03 -18.58 8.10
C LEU A 82 0.62 -18.19 9.46
N PRO A 83 1.70 -17.37 9.48
CA PRO A 83 2.16 -16.71 10.70
C PRO A 83 1.11 -15.70 11.17
N SER A 84 1.10 -15.42 12.48
CA SER A 84 0.07 -14.59 13.15
C SER A 84 -0.02 -13.14 12.61
N ASN A 85 0.98 -12.67 11.91
CA ASN A 85 1.04 -11.33 11.32
C ASN A 85 0.60 -11.28 9.85
N ILE A 86 0.06 -12.38 9.30
CA ILE A 86 -0.63 -12.43 8.00
C ILE A 86 -1.96 -13.15 8.22
N ALA A 87 -3.05 -12.62 7.67
CA ALA A 87 -4.35 -13.28 7.76
C ALA A 87 -5.17 -13.11 6.47
N VAL A 88 -5.71 -14.22 5.95
CA VAL A 88 -6.75 -14.21 4.92
C VAL A 88 -8.06 -13.80 5.58
N GLN A 89 -8.71 -12.78 5.03
CA GLN A 89 -9.95 -12.19 5.53
C GLN A 89 -11.19 -12.81 4.86
N TRP A 90 -11.09 -13.09 3.58
CA TRP A 90 -12.15 -13.67 2.77
C TRP A 90 -11.58 -14.42 1.57
N ALA A 91 -12.37 -15.35 1.05
CA ALA A 91 -12.17 -16.06 -0.20
C ALA A 91 -13.43 -15.93 -1.07
N LYS A 92 -13.25 -15.82 -2.39
CA LYS A 92 -14.34 -15.78 -3.35
C LYS A 92 -13.93 -16.47 -4.64
N GLU A 93 -14.85 -17.29 -5.18
CA GLU A 93 -14.70 -17.79 -6.54
C GLU A 93 -15.02 -16.67 -7.53
N VAL A 94 -14.17 -16.53 -8.56
CA VAL A 94 -14.29 -15.52 -9.61
C VAL A 94 -14.12 -16.19 -10.97
N THR A 95 -14.61 -15.53 -12.02
CA THR A 95 -14.42 -16.02 -13.38
C THR A 95 -12.94 -15.96 -13.81
N SER A 96 -12.57 -16.74 -14.80
CA SER A 96 -11.20 -16.75 -15.37
C SER A 96 -10.74 -15.39 -15.92
N GLU A 97 -11.66 -14.49 -16.17
CA GLU A 97 -11.39 -13.12 -16.64
C GLU A 97 -10.88 -12.19 -15.53
N PHE A 98 -11.16 -12.53 -14.27
CA PHE A 98 -10.69 -11.70 -13.15
C PHE A 98 -9.17 -11.76 -13.03
N HIS A 99 -8.55 -10.59 -12.99
CA HIS A 99 -7.12 -10.45 -12.71
C HIS A 99 -6.90 -9.41 -11.61
N SER A 100 -6.37 -9.81 -10.44
CA SER A 100 -6.24 -8.94 -9.25
C SER A 100 -5.58 -7.58 -9.54
N ARG A 101 -4.58 -7.54 -10.44
CA ARG A 101 -3.92 -6.29 -10.86
C ARG A 101 -4.63 -5.60 -12.01
N GLY A 102 -5.01 -6.36 -13.04
CA GLY A 102 -5.56 -5.81 -14.29
C GLY A 102 -6.98 -5.28 -14.15
N SER A 103 -7.83 -5.96 -13.36
CA SER A 103 -9.22 -5.56 -13.12
C SER A 103 -9.36 -4.42 -12.11
N ALA A 104 -8.27 -3.99 -11.45
CA ALA A 104 -8.33 -2.94 -10.44
C ALA A 104 -8.39 -1.53 -11.06
N LEU A 105 -9.44 -0.78 -10.74
CA LEU A 105 -9.71 0.60 -11.19
C LEU A 105 -8.81 1.64 -10.51
N SER A 106 -8.43 1.38 -9.25
CA SER A 106 -7.52 2.21 -8.47
C SER A 106 -6.87 1.42 -7.34
N ARG A 107 -5.85 2.00 -6.71
CA ARG A 107 -5.22 1.54 -5.47
C ARG A 107 -5.29 2.65 -4.44
N ARG A 108 -5.55 2.27 -3.19
CA ARG A 108 -5.67 3.19 -2.07
C ARG A 108 -4.61 2.88 -1.02
N TYR A 109 -4.04 3.93 -0.49
CA TYR A 109 -3.07 3.86 0.60
C TYR A 109 -3.40 4.88 1.67
N ALA A 110 -3.03 4.59 2.91
CA ALA A 110 -2.93 5.59 3.97
C ALA A 110 -1.49 5.65 4.47
N TYR A 111 -1.03 6.85 4.82
CA TYR A 111 0.19 7.04 5.58
C TYR A 111 -0.15 7.64 6.93
N ILE A 112 0.25 6.97 8.02
CA ILE A 112 0.08 7.46 9.39
C ILE A 112 1.40 8.00 9.88
N LEU A 113 1.38 9.25 10.37
CA LEU A 113 2.55 9.97 10.82
C LEU A 113 2.32 10.48 12.25
N LEU A 114 3.26 10.23 13.14
CA LEU A 114 3.30 10.82 14.47
C LEU A 114 4.16 12.10 14.45
N GLU A 115 3.56 13.21 14.86
CA GLU A 115 4.25 14.48 15.16
C GLU A 115 4.49 14.54 16.66
N SER A 116 5.71 14.32 17.10
CA SER A 116 6.06 14.29 18.53
C SER A 116 7.53 14.60 18.72
N PRO A 117 7.91 15.37 19.74
CA PRO A 117 9.32 15.61 20.06
C PRO A 117 10.09 14.33 20.43
N VAL A 118 9.37 13.28 20.85
CA VAL A 118 9.94 11.99 21.24
C VAL A 118 9.51 10.91 20.25
N ARG A 119 10.45 10.05 19.84
CA ARG A 119 10.19 8.94 18.93
C ARG A 119 9.11 7.98 19.48
N PRO A 120 8.32 7.32 18.60
CA PRO A 120 7.36 6.30 19.03
C PRO A 120 8.08 5.10 19.66
N SER A 121 7.41 4.46 20.63
CA SER A 121 7.83 3.20 21.22
C SER A 121 6.78 2.09 20.94
N ILE A 122 5.55 2.27 21.40
CA ILE A 122 4.44 1.30 21.17
C ILE A 122 4.10 1.24 19.69
N ASP A 123 4.05 2.40 19.00
CA ASP A 123 3.74 2.49 17.56
C ASP A 123 4.99 2.38 16.68
N ALA A 124 6.15 2.02 17.23
CA ALA A 124 7.38 1.86 16.45
C ALA A 124 7.20 0.83 15.33
N GLY A 125 7.57 1.21 14.12
CA GLY A 125 7.38 0.40 12.91
C GLY A 125 5.94 0.35 12.39
N ARG A 126 5.02 1.15 12.97
CA ARG A 126 3.60 1.24 12.55
C ARG A 126 3.21 2.64 12.12
N VAL A 127 3.99 3.65 12.49
CA VAL A 127 3.80 5.04 12.10
C VAL A 127 5.12 5.65 11.64
N GLY A 128 5.06 6.53 10.67
CA GLY A 128 6.17 7.44 10.41
C GLY A 128 6.31 8.41 11.57
N TRP A 129 7.46 9.09 11.70
CA TRP A 129 7.70 10.00 12.78
C TRP A 129 8.43 11.26 12.33
N VAL A 130 7.98 12.40 12.86
CA VAL A 130 8.65 13.70 12.76
C VAL A 130 8.67 14.37 14.12
N PHE A 131 9.78 15.03 14.44
CA PHE A 131 9.94 15.73 15.73
C PHE A 131 9.63 17.23 15.65
N ARG A 132 9.53 17.80 14.45
CA ARG A 132 9.16 19.18 14.21
C ARG A 132 7.69 19.31 13.86
N PRO A 133 7.03 20.38 14.29
CA PRO A 133 5.65 20.68 13.88
C PRO A 133 5.50 20.79 12.36
N LEU A 134 4.31 20.49 11.89
CA LEU A 134 3.94 20.55 10.48
C LEU A 134 2.81 21.54 10.24
N GLU A 135 2.94 22.33 9.17
CA GLU A 135 1.91 23.27 8.71
C GLU A 135 0.95 22.57 7.74
N GLU A 136 -0.30 22.35 8.20
CA GLU A 136 -1.32 21.61 7.44
C GLU A 136 -1.63 22.27 6.11
N GLN A 137 -1.86 23.59 6.12
CA GLN A 137 -2.27 24.32 4.93
C GLN A 137 -1.20 24.30 3.84
N ALA A 138 0.07 24.41 4.22
CA ALA A 138 1.18 24.32 3.28
C ALA A 138 1.26 22.95 2.62
N MET A 139 1.08 21.87 3.41
CA MET A 139 1.06 20.50 2.87
C MET A 139 -0.14 20.26 1.94
N ARG A 140 -1.33 20.80 2.25
CA ARG A 140 -2.51 20.70 1.37
C ARG A 140 -2.26 21.39 0.04
N GLN A 141 -1.77 22.64 0.06
CA GLN A 141 -1.41 23.37 -1.16
C GLN A 141 -0.37 22.63 -2.00
N ALA A 142 0.65 22.04 -1.36
CA ALA A 142 1.64 21.23 -2.06
C ALA A 142 1.01 19.96 -2.68
N ALA A 143 0.10 19.29 -1.97
CA ALA A 143 -0.58 18.09 -2.45
C ALA A 143 -1.47 18.37 -3.67
N ASP A 144 -2.10 19.55 -3.73
CA ASP A 144 -2.98 19.95 -4.84
C ASP A 144 -2.24 19.97 -6.18
N HIS A 145 -0.92 20.27 -6.20
CA HIS A 145 -0.10 20.23 -7.41
C HIS A 145 0.09 18.82 -8.00
N LEU A 146 -0.18 17.77 -7.22
CA LEU A 146 -0.02 16.38 -7.64
C LEU A 146 -1.32 15.76 -8.17
N MET A 147 -2.45 16.46 -8.05
CA MET A 147 -3.75 15.94 -8.47
C MET A 147 -3.88 15.86 -9.99
N GLY A 148 -4.53 14.79 -10.47
CA GLY A 148 -4.71 14.55 -11.90
C GLY A 148 -3.61 13.69 -12.52
N GLU A 149 -3.49 13.76 -13.85
CA GLU A 149 -2.53 12.96 -14.63
C GLU A 149 -1.22 13.72 -14.81
N HIS A 150 -0.13 13.13 -14.34
CA HIS A 150 1.21 13.70 -14.42
C HIS A 150 2.28 12.64 -14.65
N ASP A 151 3.44 13.08 -15.12
CA ASP A 151 4.67 12.30 -15.14
C ASP A 151 5.35 12.35 -13.75
N PHE A 152 5.30 11.24 -13.01
CA PHE A 152 5.83 11.11 -11.65
C PHE A 152 7.28 10.60 -11.60
N THR A 153 8.09 10.86 -12.64
CA THR A 153 9.50 10.44 -12.68
C THR A 153 10.28 10.93 -11.46
N SER A 154 10.03 12.17 -10.98
CA SER A 154 10.67 12.72 -9.77
C SER A 154 10.36 11.95 -8.49
N PHE A 155 9.27 11.17 -8.48
CA PHE A 155 8.85 10.37 -7.33
C PHE A 155 9.08 8.86 -7.54
N ARG A 156 9.79 8.47 -8.60
CA ARG A 156 10.05 7.09 -8.99
C ARG A 156 11.39 6.61 -8.41
N ALA A 157 11.42 5.43 -7.77
CA ALA A 157 12.68 4.78 -7.41
C ALA A 157 13.44 4.30 -8.66
N SER A 158 14.76 4.29 -8.62
CA SER A 158 15.61 3.85 -9.74
C SER A 158 15.34 2.41 -10.18
N ALA A 159 15.05 1.52 -9.24
CA ALA A 159 14.72 0.10 -9.50
C ALA A 159 13.27 -0.14 -9.96
N CYS A 160 12.50 0.91 -10.25
CA CYS A 160 11.11 0.78 -10.66
C CYS A 160 10.95 0.16 -12.06
N GLN A 161 10.23 -0.96 -12.16
CA GLN A 161 9.99 -1.71 -13.39
C GLN A 161 8.75 -1.22 -14.19
N ALA A 162 8.07 -0.14 -13.75
CA ALA A 162 6.91 0.37 -14.46
C ALA A 162 7.29 0.89 -15.86
N LEU A 163 6.53 0.51 -16.88
CA LEU A 163 6.77 0.92 -18.28
C LEU A 163 6.56 2.42 -18.47
N SER A 164 5.55 3.01 -17.82
CA SER A 164 5.24 4.43 -17.92
C SER A 164 5.30 5.10 -16.54
N PRO A 165 5.97 6.27 -16.42
CA PRO A 165 5.94 7.08 -15.20
C PRO A 165 4.65 7.88 -15.04
N VAL A 166 3.82 7.96 -16.10
CA VAL A 166 2.57 8.72 -16.07
C VAL A 166 1.53 7.98 -15.23
N LYS A 167 0.98 8.66 -14.24
CA LYS A 167 -0.07 8.16 -13.34
C LYS A 167 -1.12 9.24 -13.10
N THR A 168 -2.32 8.80 -12.71
CA THR A 168 -3.42 9.71 -12.37
C THR A 168 -3.72 9.59 -10.88
N ILE A 169 -3.37 10.60 -10.10
CA ILE A 169 -3.79 10.71 -8.70
C ILE A 169 -5.23 11.22 -8.67
N LYS A 170 -6.13 10.42 -8.10
CA LYS A 170 -7.56 10.71 -7.98
C LYS A 170 -7.91 11.45 -6.69
N ARG A 171 -7.13 11.21 -5.63
CA ARG A 171 -7.34 11.80 -4.32
C ARG A 171 -6.05 11.83 -3.51
N ILE A 172 -5.83 12.98 -2.84
CA ILE A 172 -4.95 13.11 -1.68
C ILE A 172 -5.77 13.82 -0.62
N SER A 173 -5.85 13.28 0.58
CA SER A 173 -6.45 13.98 1.73
C SER A 173 -5.51 13.93 2.92
N ILE A 174 -5.49 15.00 3.70
CA ILE A 174 -4.65 15.17 4.87
C ILE A 174 -5.57 15.51 6.04
N ALA A 175 -5.42 14.80 7.15
CA ALA A 175 -6.19 15.05 8.36
C ALA A 175 -5.30 14.88 9.58
N LYS A 176 -5.58 15.64 10.64
CA LYS A 176 -4.87 15.60 11.93
C LYS A 176 -5.81 15.25 13.06
N ARG A 177 -5.38 14.34 13.94
CA ARG A 177 -6.06 14.05 15.21
C ARG A 177 -5.04 13.94 16.32
N GLY A 178 -5.02 14.92 17.22
CA GLY A 178 -4.01 15.01 18.25
C GLY A 178 -2.60 15.11 17.65
N ALA A 179 -1.72 14.22 18.03
CA ALA A 179 -0.34 14.15 17.51
C ALA A 179 -0.22 13.34 16.19
N TYR A 180 -1.30 12.73 15.72
CA TYR A 180 -1.27 11.87 14.55
C TYR A 180 -1.82 12.59 13.32
N TRP A 181 -1.13 12.37 12.20
CA TRP A 181 -1.56 12.77 10.87
C TRP A 181 -1.93 11.54 10.07
N ARG A 182 -2.93 11.66 9.21
CA ARG A 182 -3.29 10.68 8.20
C ARG A 182 -3.30 11.32 6.83
N PHE A 183 -2.59 10.69 5.91
CA PHE A 183 -2.57 11.05 4.49
C PHE A 183 -3.18 9.90 3.71
N ASP A 184 -4.31 10.12 3.05
CA ASP A 184 -4.90 9.11 2.17
C ASP A 184 -4.55 9.43 0.72
N PHE A 185 -4.20 8.38 -0.03
CA PHE A 185 -3.84 8.46 -1.44
C PHE A 185 -4.69 7.49 -2.25
N GLU A 186 -5.24 7.94 -3.39
CA GLU A 186 -5.87 7.08 -4.39
C GLU A 186 -5.38 7.45 -5.78
N ALA A 187 -4.94 6.45 -6.55
CA ALA A 187 -4.50 6.61 -7.94
C ALA A 187 -4.84 5.37 -8.78
N ASN A 188 -4.80 5.51 -10.11
CA ASN A 188 -4.91 4.35 -11.00
C ASN A 188 -3.80 3.33 -10.76
N ALA A 189 -2.58 3.79 -10.49
CA ALA A 189 -1.44 2.98 -10.05
C ALA A 189 -0.40 3.87 -9.35
N PHE A 190 0.55 3.25 -8.65
CA PHE A 190 1.70 3.93 -8.06
C PHE A 190 3.00 3.33 -8.56
N LEU A 191 4.02 4.18 -8.71
CA LEU A 191 5.39 3.76 -8.99
C LEU A 191 6.07 3.25 -7.71
N HIS A 192 7.12 2.48 -7.88
CA HIS A 192 7.95 2.03 -6.74
C HIS A 192 8.42 3.23 -5.91
N HIS A 193 8.22 3.21 -4.61
CA HIS A 193 8.47 4.27 -3.61
C HIS A 193 7.67 5.58 -3.81
N MET A 194 6.75 5.67 -4.77
CA MET A 194 6.11 6.94 -5.13
C MET A 194 5.50 7.66 -3.92
N ILE A 195 4.66 7.00 -3.14
CA ILE A 195 4.01 7.61 -1.97
C ILE A 195 5.04 8.06 -0.93
N ARG A 196 6.04 7.25 -0.65
CA ARG A 196 7.11 7.58 0.31
C ARG A 196 7.96 8.76 -0.14
N ASN A 197 8.18 8.91 -1.45
CA ASN A 197 8.87 10.06 -2.02
C ASN A 197 8.01 11.33 -1.95
N ILE A 198 6.69 11.21 -2.19
CA ILE A 198 5.73 12.30 -2.00
C ILE A 198 5.69 12.71 -0.53
N MET A 199 5.63 11.74 0.41
CA MET A 199 5.65 12.02 1.85
C MET A 199 6.90 12.80 2.27
N GLY A 200 8.08 12.42 1.78
CA GLY A 200 9.31 13.18 2.06
C GLY A 200 9.21 14.65 1.63
N CYS A 201 8.63 14.90 0.46
CA CYS A 201 8.42 16.26 -0.04
C CYS A 201 7.34 17.02 0.76
N LEU A 202 6.21 16.36 1.09
CA LEU A 202 5.15 16.97 1.91
C LEU A 202 5.66 17.36 3.30
N ILE A 203 6.50 16.52 3.92
CA ILE A 203 7.11 16.81 5.22
C ILE A 203 8.09 17.99 5.11
N ALA A 204 8.90 18.07 4.05
CA ALA A 204 9.80 19.20 3.84
C ALA A 204 9.03 20.53 3.71
N VAL A 205 7.89 20.51 3.01
CA VAL A 205 6.99 21.67 2.91
C VAL A 205 6.32 21.96 4.26
N GLY A 206 5.77 20.95 4.93
CA GLY A 206 5.10 21.10 6.22
C GLY A 206 6.01 21.65 7.32
N GLN A 207 7.30 21.36 7.28
CA GLN A 207 8.32 21.91 8.18
C GLN A 207 8.82 23.30 7.78
N GLY A 208 8.30 23.89 6.69
CA GLY A 208 8.73 25.19 6.18
C GLY A 208 10.11 25.20 5.54
N ALA A 209 10.71 24.02 5.27
CA ALA A 209 12.00 23.93 4.59
C ALA A 209 11.90 24.22 3.09
N GLN A 210 10.70 24.06 2.52
CA GLN A 210 10.37 24.35 1.13
C GLN A 210 9.00 25.01 1.04
N SER A 211 8.77 25.84 0.00
CA SER A 211 7.46 26.43 -0.27
C SER A 211 6.48 25.35 -0.84
N PRO A 212 5.16 25.56 -0.76
CA PRO A 212 4.20 24.67 -1.42
C PRO A 212 4.43 24.54 -2.94
N ASP A 213 4.81 25.61 -3.63
CA ASP A 213 5.10 25.62 -5.07
C ASP A 213 6.30 24.76 -5.46
N TRP A 214 7.24 24.53 -4.54
CA TRP A 214 8.36 23.62 -4.79
C TRP A 214 7.90 22.20 -5.17
N MET A 215 6.74 21.75 -4.66
CA MET A 215 6.18 20.44 -5.08
C MET A 215 5.92 20.41 -6.59
N ARG A 216 5.41 21.50 -7.16
CA ARG A 216 5.22 21.64 -8.61
C ARG A 216 6.56 21.65 -9.35
N GLU A 217 7.57 22.35 -8.83
CA GLU A 217 8.91 22.39 -9.43
C GLU A 217 9.52 20.99 -9.47
N VAL A 218 9.43 20.23 -8.36
CA VAL A 218 9.87 18.83 -8.28
C VAL A 218 9.16 17.97 -9.31
N LEU A 219 7.83 18.08 -9.44
CA LEU A 219 7.03 17.33 -10.41
C LEU A 219 7.49 17.62 -11.84
N MET A 220 7.62 18.89 -12.20
CA MET A 220 8.00 19.33 -13.54
C MET A 220 9.46 18.99 -13.91
N ALA A 221 10.35 18.88 -12.93
CA ALA A 221 11.76 18.57 -13.14
C ALA A 221 11.99 17.14 -13.68
N ARG A 222 11.06 16.22 -13.49
CA ARG A 222 11.17 14.79 -13.90
C ARG A 222 12.51 14.17 -13.50
N ASN A 223 12.99 14.54 -12.34
CA ASN A 223 14.30 14.14 -11.83
C ASN A 223 14.21 13.80 -10.34
N ARG A 224 14.45 12.53 -9.99
CA ARG A 224 14.38 12.04 -8.58
C ARG A 224 15.37 12.78 -7.66
N LYS A 225 16.48 13.29 -8.18
CA LYS A 225 17.54 13.93 -7.38
C LYS A 225 17.12 15.27 -6.77
N VAL A 226 16.10 15.94 -7.34
CA VAL A 226 15.61 17.23 -6.81
C VAL A 226 14.54 17.07 -5.75
N ALA A 227 13.96 15.87 -5.61
CA ALA A 227 12.97 15.57 -4.59
C ALA A 227 13.64 15.25 -3.24
N ALA A 228 12.87 15.41 -2.16
CA ALA A 228 13.30 15.04 -0.80
C ALA A 228 13.69 13.54 -0.70
N PRO A 229 14.45 13.15 0.32
CA PRO A 229 14.72 11.73 0.61
C PRO A 229 13.45 10.90 0.74
N THR A 230 13.55 9.62 0.37
CA THR A 230 12.45 8.66 0.54
C THR A 230 12.11 8.52 2.01
N PHE A 231 10.85 8.75 2.39
CA PHE A 231 10.42 8.68 3.77
C PHE A 231 10.24 7.22 4.24
N SER A 232 10.16 7.00 5.58
CA SER A 232 10.05 5.66 6.19
C SER A 232 8.87 4.86 5.62
N PRO A 233 8.98 3.53 5.50
CA PRO A 233 7.84 2.66 5.17
C PRO A 233 6.87 2.47 6.34
N ASP A 234 7.29 2.70 7.59
CA ASP A 234 6.61 2.28 8.81
C ASP A 234 5.15 2.74 8.93
N GLY A 235 4.85 3.93 8.42
CA GLY A 235 3.50 4.47 8.47
C GLY A 235 2.65 4.15 7.24
N LEU A 236 3.17 3.42 6.25
CA LEU A 236 2.46 3.19 4.99
C LEU A 236 1.63 1.91 5.03
N TYR A 237 0.33 2.06 4.69
CA TYR A 237 -0.67 0.99 4.67
C TYR A 237 -1.34 0.90 3.31
N PHE A 238 -1.27 -0.25 2.67
CA PHE A 238 -2.07 -0.55 1.50
C PHE A 238 -3.51 -0.84 1.93
N LEU A 239 -4.43 0.09 1.67
CA LEU A 239 -5.85 -0.04 2.02
C LEU A 239 -6.61 -0.97 1.06
N GLY A 240 -6.01 -1.30 -0.06
CA GLY A 240 -6.55 -2.21 -1.05
C GLY A 240 -6.88 -1.56 -2.40
N PRO A 241 -7.10 -2.42 -3.41
CA PRO A 241 -7.59 -2.00 -4.71
C PRO A 241 -9.08 -1.65 -4.64
N ARG A 242 -9.55 -0.87 -5.61
CA ARG A 242 -10.97 -0.79 -5.96
C ARG A 242 -11.21 -1.57 -7.24
N TYR A 243 -12.28 -2.32 -7.26
CA TYR A 243 -12.76 -3.05 -8.43
C TYR A 243 -14.14 -2.56 -8.84
N ASP A 244 -14.54 -2.90 -10.06
CA ASP A 244 -15.92 -2.74 -10.48
C ASP A 244 -16.84 -3.60 -9.61
N ALA A 245 -18.04 -3.08 -9.28
CA ALA A 245 -19.00 -3.76 -8.44
C ALA A 245 -19.47 -5.11 -9.03
N ASN A 246 -19.40 -5.27 -10.35
CA ASN A 246 -19.76 -6.52 -11.05
C ASN A 246 -18.93 -7.74 -10.61
N TRP A 247 -17.72 -7.51 -10.09
CA TRP A 247 -16.90 -8.58 -9.52
C TRP A 247 -17.45 -9.08 -8.17
N GLY A 248 -18.30 -8.27 -7.51
CA GLY A 248 -18.94 -8.59 -6.24
C GLY A 248 -17.93 -8.98 -5.13
N LEU A 249 -16.71 -8.45 -5.18
CA LEU A 249 -15.69 -8.72 -4.17
C LEU A 249 -16.02 -8.00 -2.87
N PRO A 250 -15.74 -8.60 -1.71
CA PRO A 250 -15.95 -7.94 -0.44
C PRO A 250 -15.12 -6.65 -0.34
N GLU A 251 -15.76 -5.55 0.03
CA GLU A 251 -15.07 -4.33 0.37
C GLU A 251 -14.51 -4.41 1.80
N ARG A 252 -13.44 -3.64 2.05
CA ARG A 252 -12.90 -3.53 3.40
C ARG A 252 -13.94 -2.92 4.34
N SER A 253 -14.25 -3.62 5.42
CA SER A 253 -15.15 -3.10 6.44
C SER A 253 -14.56 -1.87 7.14
N PRO A 254 -15.30 -0.75 7.28
CA PRO A 254 -14.88 0.39 8.09
C PRO A 254 -14.61 0.04 9.55
N ALA A 255 -15.21 -1.04 10.07
CA ALA A 255 -15.01 -1.49 11.45
C ALA A 255 -13.56 -1.89 11.77
N TYR A 256 -12.74 -2.14 10.76
CA TYR A 256 -11.29 -2.37 10.93
C TYR A 256 -10.47 -1.09 10.75
N ASP A 257 -11.11 0.07 10.67
CA ASP A 257 -10.42 1.36 10.53
C ASP A 257 -9.96 1.88 11.90
N TRP A 258 -9.08 1.08 12.55
CA TRP A 258 -8.36 1.50 13.75
C TRP A 258 -7.34 2.62 13.46
N LEU A 259 -7.14 2.96 12.18
CA LEU A 259 -6.42 4.16 11.78
C LEU A 259 -7.33 5.36 12.03
N PRO A 260 -7.26 6.00 13.21
CA PRO A 260 -8.28 6.95 13.60
C PRO A 260 -8.23 8.21 12.72
N LEU A 261 -9.39 8.65 12.34
CA LEU A 261 -9.70 10.03 12.07
C LEU A 261 -10.84 10.48 12.93
#